data_b381227623e7182855551882760bc826
#
_entry.id   b381227623e7182855551882760bc826
#
_cell.length_a   1.000
_cell.length_b   1.000
_cell.length_c   1.000
_cell.angle_alpha   90.00
_cell.angle_beta   90.00
_cell.angle_gamma   90.00
#
_symmetry.space_group_name_H-M   'P 1'
#
loop_
_entity.id
_entity.type
_entity.pdbx_description
1 polymer ?
#
loop_
_entity_poly.entity_id
_entity_poly.type
_entity_poly.pdbx_seq_one_letter_code
_entity_poly.pdbx_strand_id
1 'polypeptide(L)'
;LTNEAKERETKKIQHEISEKRAGMKTLLSNLENDFADWAFEFADLTGEGLDRKLATALSSGISYSPQELLYLAKKAGNNQADARLLHDYAKSHGYELKNYVSPDQKIEKFHKMNETFGKFADDEGGKDWFRLPDAEIDIFVGNQLSSVEIMPENMEIRTVAKSIDEEISRDIAENEKKKAENADKDGEFLNGFGVDP
;
A
#
# COMPACT_ATOMS: atom_id res chain seq x y z
N LEU A 1 39.72 -33.24 37.65
CA LEU A 1 39.39 -31.84 37.98
C LEU A 1 38.68 -31.83 39.34
N THR A 2 39.21 -31.05 40.30
CA THR A 2 38.57 -30.82 41.61
C THR A 2 37.25 -30.06 41.41
N ASN A 3 36.32 -30.17 42.35
CA ASN A 3 35.04 -29.44 42.25
C ASN A 3 35.23 -27.92 42.11
N GLU A 4 36.22 -27.39 42.83
CA GLU A 4 36.57 -25.96 42.71
C GLU A 4 37.07 -25.55 41.33
N ALA A 5 37.81 -26.42 40.62
CA ALA A 5 38.25 -26.15 39.28
C ALA A 5 37.07 -26.15 38.29
N LYS A 6 36.09 -27.05 38.48
CA LYS A 6 34.88 -27.08 37.68
C LYS A 6 34.02 -25.81 37.89
N GLU A 7 33.88 -25.37 39.13
CA GLU A 7 33.11 -24.14 39.45
C GLU A 7 33.77 -22.90 38.85
N ARG A 8 35.09 -22.77 38.87
CA ARG A 8 35.81 -21.66 38.26
C ARG A 8 35.60 -21.64 36.74
N GLU A 9 35.67 -22.79 36.11
CA GLU A 9 35.51 -22.91 34.65
C GLU A 9 34.04 -22.60 34.29
N THR A 10 33.07 -23.08 35.02
CA THR A 10 31.64 -22.78 34.82
C THR A 10 31.36 -21.28 34.92
N LYS A 11 31.87 -20.61 35.97
CA LYS A 11 31.73 -19.15 36.13
C LYS A 11 32.37 -18.39 34.98
N LYS A 12 33.56 -18.79 34.47
CA LYS A 12 34.21 -18.18 33.32
C LYS A 12 33.35 -18.31 32.08
N ILE A 13 32.84 -19.50 31.77
CA ILE A 13 31.98 -19.74 30.61
C ILE A 13 30.69 -18.91 30.71
N GLN A 14 30.06 -18.87 31.91
CA GLN A 14 28.87 -18.04 32.12
C GLN A 14 29.12 -16.55 31.87
N HIS A 15 30.29 -16.06 32.32
CA HIS A 15 30.68 -14.68 32.08
C HIS A 15 30.88 -14.40 30.56
N GLU A 16 31.59 -15.27 29.86
CA GLU A 16 31.81 -15.17 28.40
C GLU A 16 30.47 -15.20 27.62
N ILE A 17 29.53 -16.06 28.03
CA ILE A 17 28.18 -16.10 27.43
C ILE A 17 27.44 -14.79 27.69
N SER A 18 27.52 -14.24 28.90
CA SER A 18 26.86 -12.97 29.25
C SER A 18 27.42 -11.80 28.42
N GLU A 19 28.74 -11.74 28.26
CA GLU A 19 29.37 -10.69 27.43
C GLU A 19 28.96 -10.80 25.96
N LYS A 20 28.94 -12.02 25.41
CA LYS A 20 28.50 -12.25 24.01
C LYS A 20 27.02 -11.88 23.82
N ARG A 21 26.14 -12.20 24.79
CA ARG A 21 24.73 -11.81 24.76
C ARG A 21 24.54 -10.29 24.79
N ALA A 22 25.28 -9.61 25.65
CA ALA A 22 25.27 -8.14 25.72
C ALA A 22 25.74 -7.52 24.41
N GLY A 23 26.82 -8.05 23.83
CA GLY A 23 27.32 -7.62 22.51
C GLY A 23 26.30 -7.84 21.40
N MET A 24 25.58 -8.97 21.39
CA MET A 24 24.54 -9.26 20.41
C MET A 24 23.36 -8.28 20.52
N LYS A 25 22.89 -7.96 21.73
CA LYS A 25 21.84 -6.97 21.95
C LYS A 25 22.24 -5.57 21.43
N THR A 26 23.48 -5.17 21.65
CA THR A 26 24.01 -3.91 21.13
C THR A 26 24.01 -3.90 19.58
N LEU A 27 24.43 -5.01 18.95
CA LEU A 27 24.39 -5.15 17.49
C LEU A 27 22.97 -5.10 16.94
N LEU A 28 22.01 -5.77 17.59
CA LEU A 28 20.59 -5.74 17.19
C LEU A 28 20.01 -4.33 17.28
N SER A 29 20.33 -3.58 18.34
CA SER A 29 19.88 -2.18 18.50
C SER A 29 20.48 -1.25 17.43
N ASN A 30 21.76 -1.42 17.10
CA ASN A 30 22.39 -0.63 16.04
C ASN A 30 21.77 -0.95 14.68
N LEU A 31 21.55 -2.24 14.39
CA LEU A 31 20.95 -2.67 13.15
C LEU A 31 19.51 -2.14 12.97
N GLU A 32 18.76 -2.00 14.07
CA GLU A 32 17.42 -1.42 14.06
C GLU A 32 17.44 0.07 13.68
N ASN A 33 18.38 0.82 14.24
CA ASN A 33 18.57 2.23 13.89
C ASN A 33 19.01 2.39 12.43
N ASP A 34 20.00 1.62 12.00
CA ASP A 34 20.50 1.65 10.62
C ASP A 34 19.40 1.27 9.61
N PHE A 35 18.53 0.31 9.98
CA PHE A 35 17.39 -0.08 9.15
C PHE A 35 16.32 1.02 9.07
N ALA A 36 16.06 1.72 10.18
CA ALA A 36 15.11 2.82 10.21
C ALA A 36 15.58 3.97 9.31
N ASP A 37 16.85 4.36 9.42
CA ASP A 37 17.46 5.39 8.58
C ASP A 37 17.39 5.00 7.10
N TRP A 38 17.76 3.75 6.78
CA TRP A 38 17.65 3.22 5.42
C TRP A 38 16.21 3.23 4.88
N ALA A 39 15.22 2.83 5.70
CA ALA A 39 13.84 2.76 5.25
C ALA A 39 13.28 4.14 4.89
N PHE A 40 13.64 5.18 5.64
CA PHE A 40 13.26 6.55 5.33
C PHE A 40 14.02 7.13 4.14
N GLU A 41 15.33 6.91 4.05
CA GLU A 41 16.15 7.37 2.92
C GLU A 41 15.68 6.76 1.60
N PHE A 42 15.33 5.47 1.60
CA PHE A 42 14.88 4.76 0.41
C PHE A 42 13.48 5.21 -0.08
N ALA A 43 12.66 5.77 0.80
CA ALA A 43 11.33 6.33 0.48
C ALA A 43 11.32 7.86 0.47
N ASP A 44 12.49 8.51 0.43
CA ASP A 44 12.61 9.96 0.44
C ASP A 44 12.11 10.57 -0.88
N LEU A 45 11.10 11.44 -0.77
CA LEU A 45 10.52 12.15 -1.91
C LEU A 45 11.38 13.34 -2.40
N THR A 46 12.44 13.70 -1.65
CA THR A 46 13.40 14.75 -2.01
C THR A 46 14.67 14.19 -2.62
N GLY A 47 14.86 12.86 -2.53
CA GLY A 47 16.06 12.15 -2.96
C GLY A 47 16.17 11.99 -4.49
N GLU A 48 17.33 11.49 -4.91
CA GLU A 48 17.61 11.20 -6.33
C GLU A 48 16.79 10.01 -6.86
N GLY A 49 16.24 9.18 -5.97
CA GLY A 49 15.44 7.99 -6.33
C GLY A 49 14.07 8.32 -6.92
N LEU A 50 13.56 9.53 -6.74
CA LEU A 50 12.24 9.91 -7.22
C LEU A 50 12.23 10.19 -8.73
N ASP A 51 11.32 9.56 -9.48
CA ASP A 51 11.06 9.95 -10.88
C ASP A 51 10.37 11.32 -10.93
N ARG A 52 11.14 12.35 -11.28
CA ARG A 52 10.64 13.74 -11.39
C ARG A 52 9.52 13.89 -12.41
N LYS A 53 9.48 13.06 -13.45
CA LYS A 53 8.40 13.10 -14.45
C LYS A 53 7.11 12.59 -13.86
N LEU A 54 7.18 11.51 -13.07
CA LEU A 54 6.05 10.99 -12.33
C LEU A 54 5.53 12.04 -11.33
N ALA A 55 6.42 12.63 -10.54
CA ALA A 55 6.06 13.68 -9.58
C ALA A 55 5.38 14.88 -10.25
N THR A 56 5.93 15.35 -11.38
CA THR A 56 5.33 16.44 -12.16
C THR A 56 3.95 16.05 -12.72
N ALA A 57 3.81 14.83 -13.22
CA ALA A 57 2.54 14.34 -13.77
C ALA A 57 1.45 14.27 -12.71
N LEU A 58 1.76 13.73 -11.52
CA LEU A 58 0.81 13.64 -10.42
C LEU A 58 0.45 15.00 -9.80
N SER A 59 1.36 15.97 -9.84
CA SER A 59 1.11 17.35 -9.35
C SER A 59 0.42 18.26 -10.39
N SER A 60 0.24 17.82 -11.62
CA SER A 60 -0.34 18.63 -12.71
C SER A 60 -1.84 18.90 -12.57
N GLY A 61 -2.52 18.34 -11.55
CA GLY A 61 -3.96 18.46 -11.35
C GLY A 61 -4.79 17.54 -12.26
N ILE A 62 -4.16 16.68 -13.05
CA ILE A 62 -4.85 15.67 -13.87
C ILE A 62 -5.30 14.54 -12.94
N SER A 63 -6.58 14.15 -13.04
CA SER A 63 -7.11 13.00 -12.31
C SER A 63 -6.82 11.71 -13.07
N TYR A 64 -6.16 10.77 -12.41
CA TYR A 64 -5.86 9.45 -12.96
C TYR A 64 -6.95 8.45 -12.57
N SER A 65 -7.35 7.62 -13.51
CA SER A 65 -8.23 6.47 -13.26
C SER A 65 -7.51 5.38 -12.46
N PRO A 66 -8.23 4.46 -11.80
CA PRO A 66 -7.62 3.32 -11.10
C PRO A 66 -6.71 2.48 -12.00
N GLN A 67 -7.07 2.32 -13.28
CA GLN A 67 -6.27 1.54 -14.23
C GLN A 67 -4.96 2.24 -14.59
N GLU A 68 -4.99 3.55 -14.77
CA GLU A 68 -3.79 4.36 -15.01
C GLU A 68 -2.87 4.38 -13.79
N LEU A 69 -3.43 4.51 -12.57
CA LEU A 69 -2.66 4.41 -11.33
C LEU A 69 -2.00 3.04 -11.20
N LEU A 70 -2.70 1.95 -11.52
CA LEU A 70 -2.12 0.62 -11.51
C LEU A 70 -1.00 0.46 -12.55
N TYR A 71 -1.15 1.05 -13.72
CA TYR A 71 -0.09 1.06 -14.74
C TYR A 71 1.15 1.81 -14.24
N LEU A 72 0.96 2.99 -13.64
CA LEU A 72 2.06 3.78 -13.06
C LEU A 72 2.73 3.03 -11.91
N ALA A 73 1.95 2.37 -11.05
CA ALA A 73 2.45 1.54 -9.96
C ALA A 73 3.32 0.36 -10.46
N LYS A 74 2.88 -0.32 -11.51
CA LYS A 74 3.69 -1.37 -12.15
C LYS A 74 4.99 -0.82 -12.76
N LYS A 75 4.93 0.38 -13.31
CA LYS A 75 6.11 1.05 -13.89
C LYS A 75 7.10 1.48 -12.81
N ALA A 76 6.62 1.94 -11.64
CA ALA A 76 7.45 2.28 -10.49
C ALA A 76 8.24 1.05 -9.98
N GLY A 77 7.66 -0.15 -10.10
CA GLY A 77 8.33 -1.40 -9.73
C GLY A 77 8.74 -1.39 -8.25
N ASN A 78 10.04 -1.57 -7.99
CA ASN A 78 10.60 -1.61 -6.64
C ASN A 78 11.06 -0.24 -6.12
N ASN A 79 10.81 0.85 -6.87
CA ASN A 79 11.17 2.18 -6.43
C ASN A 79 10.24 2.63 -5.29
N GLN A 80 10.79 2.76 -4.09
CA GLN A 80 10.02 3.06 -2.89
C GLN A 80 9.55 4.52 -2.84
N ALA A 81 10.32 5.45 -3.36
CA ALA A 81 9.94 6.86 -3.44
C ALA A 81 8.74 7.04 -4.40
N ASP A 82 8.81 6.43 -5.58
CA ASP A 82 7.71 6.45 -6.54
C ASP A 82 6.46 5.74 -6.02
N ALA A 83 6.63 4.61 -5.35
CA ALA A 83 5.53 3.86 -4.73
C ALA A 83 4.84 4.67 -3.62
N ARG A 84 5.61 5.37 -2.78
CA ARG A 84 5.09 6.29 -1.75
C ARG A 84 4.31 7.43 -2.38
N LEU A 85 4.87 8.07 -3.39
CA LEU A 85 4.22 9.18 -4.08
C LEU A 85 2.89 8.76 -4.70
N LEU A 86 2.85 7.60 -5.38
CA LEU A 86 1.63 7.03 -5.96
C LEU A 86 0.60 6.66 -4.90
N HIS A 87 1.03 6.09 -3.77
CA HIS A 87 0.15 5.78 -2.66
C HIS A 87 -0.50 7.04 -2.09
N ASP A 88 0.29 8.08 -1.82
CA ASP A 88 -0.21 9.33 -1.25
C ASP A 88 -1.16 10.06 -2.22
N TYR A 89 -0.83 10.04 -3.52
CA TYR A 89 -1.72 10.53 -4.55
C TYR A 89 -3.04 9.74 -4.61
N ALA A 90 -2.97 8.42 -4.65
CA ALA A 90 -4.15 7.55 -4.68
C ALA A 90 -5.05 7.81 -3.47
N LYS A 91 -4.47 7.86 -2.27
CA LYS A 91 -5.18 8.14 -1.02
C LYS A 91 -5.88 9.50 -1.03
N SER A 92 -5.23 10.56 -1.52
CA SER A 92 -5.82 11.89 -1.63
C SER A 92 -6.98 11.96 -2.62
N HIS A 93 -7.09 11.00 -3.55
CA HIS A 93 -8.17 10.89 -4.54
C HIS A 93 -9.18 9.76 -4.21
N GLY A 94 -9.13 9.22 -2.99
CA GLY A 94 -10.08 8.21 -2.51
C GLY A 94 -9.84 6.81 -3.06
N TYR A 95 -8.60 6.49 -3.44
CA TYR A 95 -8.18 5.16 -3.85
C TYR A 95 -7.19 4.57 -2.85
N GLU A 96 -7.14 3.25 -2.77
CA GLU A 96 -6.15 2.51 -1.99
C GLU A 96 -5.29 1.67 -2.94
N LEU A 97 -3.97 1.85 -2.89
CA LEU A 97 -3.01 0.97 -3.55
C LEU A 97 -2.70 -0.21 -2.64
N LYS A 98 -3.13 -1.40 -3.04
CA LYS A 98 -2.87 -2.64 -2.27
C LYS A 98 -1.40 -3.03 -2.34
N ASN A 99 -0.95 -3.66 -1.25
CA ASN A 99 0.42 -4.13 -1.05
C ASN A 99 1.49 -3.01 -0.98
N TYR A 100 1.07 -1.77 -0.76
CA TYR A 100 2.01 -0.75 -0.33
C TYR A 100 2.37 -0.97 1.13
N VAL A 101 3.66 -1.00 1.41
CA VAL A 101 4.20 -1.09 2.78
C VAL A 101 4.98 0.19 3.04
N SER A 102 4.49 1.01 3.97
CA SER A 102 5.14 2.27 4.33
C SER A 102 6.49 2.04 5.05
N PRO A 103 7.38 3.05 5.09
CA PRO A 103 8.59 2.97 5.90
C PRO A 103 8.31 2.59 7.35
N ASP A 104 7.31 3.21 7.98
CA ASP A 104 6.92 2.92 9.37
C ASP A 104 6.50 1.45 9.56
N GLN A 105 5.70 0.91 8.63
CA GLN A 105 5.30 -0.50 8.68
C GLN A 105 6.50 -1.44 8.50
N LYS A 106 7.48 -1.07 7.67
CA LYS A 106 8.72 -1.85 7.52
C LYS A 106 9.52 -1.84 8.80
N ILE A 107 9.66 -0.67 9.43
CA ILE A 107 10.37 -0.51 10.70
C ILE A 107 9.68 -1.32 11.80
N GLU A 108 8.34 -1.27 11.89
CA GLU A 108 7.59 -2.06 12.88
C GLU A 108 7.78 -3.57 12.68
N LYS A 109 7.75 -4.05 11.45
CA LYS A 109 8.02 -5.46 11.14
C LYS A 109 9.45 -5.84 11.53
N PHE A 110 10.43 -4.99 11.18
CA PHE A 110 11.82 -5.21 11.54
C PHE A 110 12.03 -5.22 13.05
N HIS A 111 11.38 -4.31 13.77
CA HIS A 111 11.39 -4.29 15.24
C HIS A 111 10.88 -5.60 15.84
N LYS A 112 9.74 -6.12 15.37
CA LYS A 112 9.19 -7.43 15.83
C LYS A 112 10.17 -8.58 15.57
N MET A 113 10.80 -8.59 14.40
CA MET A 113 11.83 -9.57 14.09
C MET A 113 13.02 -9.44 15.04
N ASN A 114 13.46 -8.22 15.30
CA ASN A 114 14.59 -7.90 16.18
C ASN A 114 14.31 -8.30 17.63
N GLU A 115 13.09 -8.07 18.13
CA GLU A 115 12.63 -8.58 19.44
C GLU A 115 12.70 -10.11 19.51
N THR A 116 12.33 -10.80 18.43
CA THR A 116 12.41 -12.25 18.37
C THR A 116 13.86 -12.72 18.48
N PHE A 117 14.78 -12.10 17.75
CA PHE A 117 16.22 -12.38 17.90
C PHE A 117 16.75 -12.04 19.30
N GLY A 118 16.25 -10.95 19.91
CA GLY A 118 16.59 -10.58 21.28
C GLY A 118 16.19 -11.67 22.30
N LYS A 119 15.00 -12.26 22.13
CA LYS A 119 14.53 -13.38 22.97
C LYS A 119 15.41 -14.61 22.80
N PHE A 120 15.91 -14.92 21.59
CA PHE A 120 16.88 -16.01 21.41
C PHE A 120 18.21 -15.73 22.11
N ALA A 121 18.64 -14.47 22.14
CA ALA A 121 19.85 -14.10 22.86
C ALA A 121 19.72 -14.34 24.38
N ASP A 122 18.51 -14.27 24.93
CA ASP A 122 18.21 -14.46 26.36
C ASP A 122 17.85 -15.90 26.73
N ASP A 123 17.44 -16.74 25.77
CA ASP A 123 17.00 -18.10 26.05
C ASP A 123 18.16 -19.02 26.38
N GLU A 124 18.13 -19.58 27.62
CA GLU A 124 19.11 -20.54 28.08
C GLU A 124 18.92 -21.95 27.49
N GLY A 125 17.84 -22.19 26.76
CA GLY A 125 17.44 -23.51 26.30
C GLY A 125 17.38 -23.75 24.79
N GLY A 126 17.44 -22.72 23.95
CA GLY A 126 17.65 -22.80 22.50
C GLY A 126 16.77 -23.75 21.68
N LYS A 127 15.54 -24.07 22.10
CA LYS A 127 14.70 -25.07 21.41
C LYS A 127 13.88 -24.50 20.24
N ASP A 128 13.63 -23.19 20.21
CA ASP A 128 12.73 -22.56 19.24
C ASP A 128 13.42 -21.70 18.16
N TRP A 129 14.74 -21.63 18.16
CA TRP A 129 15.49 -20.80 17.23
C TRP A 129 15.39 -21.20 15.74
N PHE A 130 14.81 -22.36 15.42
CA PHE A 130 14.52 -22.80 14.05
C PHE A 130 13.17 -22.34 13.50
N ARG A 131 12.37 -21.61 14.28
CA ARG A 131 11.04 -21.14 13.88
C ARG A 131 11.03 -19.62 13.65
N LEU A 132 11.90 -19.12 12.77
CA LEU A 132 11.69 -17.81 12.20
C LEU A 132 10.43 -17.90 11.34
N PRO A 133 9.41 -17.05 11.55
CA PRO A 133 8.25 -17.04 10.68
C PRO A 133 8.70 -16.65 9.27
N ASP A 134 8.41 -17.50 8.27
CA ASP A 134 8.70 -17.23 6.85
C ASP A 134 8.10 -15.91 6.36
N ALA A 135 7.08 -15.41 7.05
CA ALA A 135 6.37 -14.17 6.73
C ALA A 135 7.19 -12.88 6.93
N GLU A 136 8.31 -12.92 7.63
CA GLU A 136 9.09 -11.71 7.96
C GLU A 136 10.21 -11.40 6.96
N ILE A 137 10.53 -12.34 6.07
CA ILE A 137 11.53 -12.15 5.01
C ILE A 137 11.03 -11.15 3.96
N ASP A 138 9.72 -11.01 3.80
CA ASP A 138 9.08 -10.09 2.85
C ASP A 138 9.33 -8.59 3.15
N ILE A 139 9.94 -8.27 4.30
CA ILE A 139 10.31 -6.88 4.64
C ILE A 139 11.28 -6.28 3.61
N PHE A 140 12.13 -7.13 3.06
CA PHE A 140 13.17 -6.75 2.11
C PHE A 140 12.72 -6.82 0.65
N VAL A 141 11.57 -7.44 0.39
CA VAL A 141 10.98 -7.47 -0.95
C VAL A 141 10.31 -6.12 -1.21
N GLY A 142 10.61 -5.53 -2.34
CA GLY A 142 10.02 -4.25 -2.76
C GLY A 142 8.49 -4.28 -2.80
N ASN A 143 7.86 -3.12 -2.77
CA ASN A 143 6.40 -3.01 -2.87
C ASN A 143 5.91 -3.61 -4.19
N GLN A 144 5.19 -4.72 -4.10
CA GLN A 144 4.48 -5.30 -5.24
C GLN A 144 3.06 -4.71 -5.28
N LEU A 145 2.93 -3.49 -5.80
CA LEU A 145 1.64 -2.84 -5.97
C LEU A 145 0.81 -3.64 -6.98
N SER A 146 -0.18 -4.38 -6.50
CA SER A 146 -0.89 -5.39 -7.30
C SER A 146 -2.29 -4.96 -7.73
N SER A 147 -2.93 -4.05 -7.00
CA SER A 147 -4.29 -3.59 -7.29
C SER A 147 -4.56 -2.19 -6.75
N VAL A 148 -5.57 -1.54 -7.31
CA VAL A 148 -6.11 -0.27 -6.83
C VAL A 148 -7.56 -0.50 -6.46
N GLU A 149 -7.94 -0.14 -5.24
CA GLU A 149 -9.30 -0.24 -4.76
C GLU A 149 -9.85 1.14 -4.38
N ILE A 150 -11.16 1.29 -4.42
CA ILE A 150 -11.83 2.50 -3.92
C ILE A 150 -11.93 2.37 -2.41
N MET A 151 -11.53 3.41 -1.70
CA MET A 151 -11.64 3.41 -0.23
C MET A 151 -13.10 3.27 0.21
N PRO A 152 -13.39 2.47 1.25
CA PRO A 152 -14.75 2.19 1.69
C PRO A 152 -15.60 3.45 1.95
N GLU A 153 -15.01 4.47 2.55
CA GLU A 153 -15.68 5.75 2.82
C GLU A 153 -16.10 6.51 1.56
N ASN A 154 -15.56 6.19 0.39
CA ASN A 154 -15.90 6.79 -0.90
C ASN A 154 -16.80 5.89 -1.75
N MET A 155 -17.03 4.64 -1.36
CA MET A 155 -17.90 3.71 -2.10
C MET A 155 -19.35 4.14 -2.09
N GLU A 156 -19.87 4.61 -0.95
CA GLU A 156 -21.25 5.08 -0.83
C GLU A 156 -21.51 6.30 -1.73
N ILE A 157 -20.59 7.27 -1.72
CA ILE A 157 -20.69 8.48 -2.55
C ILE A 157 -20.71 8.10 -4.04
N ARG A 158 -19.84 7.18 -4.47
CA ARG A 158 -19.80 6.72 -5.87
C ARG A 158 -21.01 5.90 -6.27
N THR A 159 -21.54 5.10 -5.35
CA THR A 159 -22.77 4.33 -5.60
C THR A 159 -23.94 5.27 -5.79
N VAL A 160 -24.05 6.30 -4.95
CA VAL A 160 -25.09 7.35 -5.08
C VAL A 160 -24.91 8.13 -6.38
N ALA A 161 -23.70 8.56 -6.71
CA ALA A 161 -23.42 9.28 -7.96
C ALA A 161 -23.78 8.44 -9.20
N LYS A 162 -23.44 7.16 -9.21
CA LYS A 162 -23.80 6.24 -10.29
C LYS A 162 -25.30 6.04 -10.42
N SER A 163 -26.01 5.93 -9.30
CA SER A 163 -27.49 5.80 -9.33
C SER A 163 -28.17 7.07 -9.86
N ILE A 164 -27.64 8.26 -9.53
CA ILE A 164 -28.13 9.54 -10.06
C ILE A 164 -27.89 9.63 -11.57
N ASP A 165 -26.71 9.26 -12.06
CA ASP A 165 -26.40 9.28 -13.50
C ASP A 165 -27.29 8.30 -14.29
N GLU A 166 -27.60 7.12 -13.71
CA GLU A 166 -28.53 6.15 -14.31
C GLU A 166 -29.98 6.67 -14.31
N GLU A 167 -30.41 7.41 -13.29
CA GLU A 167 -31.73 8.03 -13.21
C GLU A 167 -31.87 9.18 -14.22
N ILE A 168 -30.86 10.07 -14.30
CA ILE A 168 -30.83 11.15 -15.30
C ILE A 168 -30.84 10.58 -16.72
N SER A 169 -30.07 9.53 -17.00
CA SER A 169 -30.03 8.90 -18.32
C SER A 169 -31.38 8.28 -18.69
N ARG A 170 -32.10 7.73 -17.72
CA ARG A 170 -33.45 7.17 -17.91
C ARG A 170 -34.47 8.25 -18.20
N ASP A 171 -34.42 9.37 -17.46
CA ASP A 171 -35.31 10.52 -17.66
C ASP A 171 -35.08 11.18 -19.04
N ILE A 172 -33.86 11.29 -19.49
CA ILE A 172 -33.55 11.80 -20.84
C ILE A 172 -34.15 10.89 -21.91
N ALA A 173 -33.97 9.57 -21.80
CA ALA A 173 -34.49 8.61 -22.78
C ALA A 173 -36.03 8.62 -22.81
N GLU A 174 -36.70 8.74 -21.65
CA GLU A 174 -38.15 8.84 -21.58
C GLU A 174 -38.66 10.13 -22.20
N ASN A 175 -37.99 11.26 -21.98
CA ASN A 175 -38.34 12.55 -22.58
C ASN A 175 -38.17 12.56 -24.10
N GLU A 176 -37.11 11.92 -24.62
CA GLU A 176 -36.89 11.77 -26.07
C GLU A 176 -37.98 10.90 -26.69
N LYS A 177 -38.37 9.81 -26.03
CA LYS A 177 -39.49 8.97 -26.49
C LYS A 177 -40.81 9.72 -26.52
N LYS A 178 -41.15 10.51 -25.51
CA LYS A 178 -42.34 11.35 -25.47
C LYS A 178 -42.36 12.42 -26.58
N LYS A 179 -41.18 12.99 -26.89
CA LYS A 179 -41.05 13.93 -28.01
C LYS A 179 -41.29 13.26 -29.36
N ALA A 180 -40.76 12.06 -29.56
CA ALA A 180 -40.98 11.29 -30.79
C ALA A 180 -42.46 10.89 -30.95
N GLU A 181 -43.14 10.43 -29.90
CA GLU A 181 -44.56 10.07 -29.90
C GLU A 181 -45.48 11.30 -30.18
N ASN A 182 -45.08 12.48 -29.71
CA ASN A 182 -45.84 13.73 -30.00
C ASN A 182 -45.59 14.21 -31.43
N ALA A 183 -44.39 14.05 -31.97
CA ALA A 183 -44.10 14.42 -33.36
C ALA A 183 -44.90 13.53 -34.37
N ASP A 184 -45.08 12.24 -34.06
CA ASP A 184 -45.93 11.34 -34.88
C ASP A 184 -47.38 11.75 -34.84
N LYS A 185 -47.92 12.18 -33.70
CA LYS A 185 -49.31 12.66 -33.56
C LYS A 185 -49.55 13.97 -34.30
N ASP A 186 -48.61 14.89 -34.29
CA ASP A 186 -48.68 16.13 -35.06
C ASP A 186 -48.59 15.87 -36.59
N GLY A 187 -47.85 14.85 -37.01
CA GLY A 187 -47.77 14.37 -38.39
C GLY A 187 -49.11 13.78 -38.91
N GLU A 188 -49.83 13.01 -38.07
CA GLU A 188 -51.17 12.47 -38.42
C GLU A 188 -52.23 13.57 -38.51
N PHE A 189 -52.15 14.62 -37.69
CA PHE A 189 -53.07 15.72 -37.72
C PHE A 189 -52.95 16.56 -39.02
N LEU A 190 -51.75 16.71 -39.56
CA LEU A 190 -51.49 17.43 -40.83
C LEU A 190 -51.94 16.65 -42.07
N ASN A 191 -51.94 15.31 -42.04
CA ASN A 191 -52.39 14.46 -43.13
C ASN A 191 -53.93 14.30 -43.20
N GLY A 192 -54.68 14.71 -42.15
CA GLY A 192 -56.13 14.67 -42.11
C GLY A 192 -56.85 15.82 -42.87
N PHE A 193 -56.12 16.86 -43.27
CA PHE A 193 -56.68 17.95 -44.08
C PHE A 193 -56.33 17.70 -45.56
N GLY A 194 -56.85 16.58 -46.09
CA GLY A 194 -56.85 16.33 -47.53
C GLY A 194 -57.75 17.35 -48.22
N VAL A 195 -57.19 18.31 -48.91
CA VAL A 195 -57.92 19.12 -49.88
C VAL A 195 -58.00 18.28 -51.13
N ASP A 196 -59.18 17.66 -51.34
CA ASP A 196 -59.53 17.05 -52.66
C ASP A 196 -59.59 18.18 -53.71
N PRO A 197 -59.16 17.87 -54.95
CA PRO A 197 -59.07 18.80 -56.05
C PRO A 197 -60.40 19.20 -56.70
#